data_3ba4e1bd262129a2d7562179e61fb087
#
_entry.id   3ba4e1bd262129a2d7562179e61fb087
#
_cell.length_a   1.000
_cell.length_b   1.000
_cell.length_c   1.000
_cell.angle_alpha   90.00
_cell.angle_beta   90.00
_cell.angle_gamma   90.00
#
_symmetry.space_group_name_H-M   'P 1'
#
loop_
_entity.id
_entity.type
_entity.pdbx_description
1 polymer ?
#
loop_
_entity_poly.entity_id
_entity_poly.type
_entity_poly.pdbx_seq_one_letter_code
_entity_poly.pdbx_strand_id
1 'polypeptide(L)' 'MKFTRYFLFVTQRSDRAIIKEEWIFQTINNPLRTEVQTDGRIRKWSYIKEIGKYLRVILLEDGETVHNAFFDRSFKEEEK' A
#
# COMPACT_ATOMS: atom_id res chain seq x y z
N MET A 1 9.64 8.65 4.95
CA MET A 1 8.55 8.26 4.04
C MET A 1 7.92 9.52 3.48
N LYS A 2 7.74 9.56 2.16
CA LYS A 2 7.17 10.71 1.48
C LYS A 2 5.76 10.38 1.00
N PHE A 3 4.91 11.40 0.89
CA PHE A 3 3.53 11.23 0.45
C PHE A 3 3.19 12.25 -0.63
N THR A 4 2.41 11.83 -1.63
CA THR A 4 1.92 12.77 -2.63
C THR A 4 0.78 13.58 -2.02
N ARG A 5 0.48 14.73 -2.64
CA ARG A 5 -0.68 15.52 -2.22
C ARG A 5 -1.96 14.73 -2.39
N TYR A 6 -2.04 13.93 -3.44
CA TYR A 6 -3.20 13.09 -3.67
C TYR A 6 -3.42 12.15 -2.49
N PHE A 7 -2.36 11.48 -2.03
CA PHE A 7 -2.48 10.55 -0.90
C PHE A 7 -2.89 11.29 0.37
N LEU A 8 -2.28 12.45 0.61
CA LEU A 8 -2.65 13.23 1.80
C LEU A 8 -4.12 13.63 1.75
N PHE A 9 -4.64 13.91 0.56
CA PHE A 9 -6.04 14.24 0.39
C PHE A 9 -6.94 13.03 0.68
N VAL A 10 -6.61 11.87 0.11
CA VAL A 10 -7.46 10.68 0.27
C VAL A 10 -7.42 10.12 1.69
N THR A 11 -6.37 10.40 2.46
CA THR A 11 -6.32 9.92 3.85
C THR A 11 -7.36 10.60 4.72
N GLN A 12 -7.98 11.67 4.25
CA GLN A 12 -9.05 12.32 4.99
C GLN A 12 -10.37 11.59 4.84
N ARG A 13 -10.44 10.65 3.90
CA ARG A 13 -11.65 9.85 3.71
C ARG A 13 -11.72 8.82 4.82
N SER A 14 -12.92 8.56 5.31
CA SER A 14 -13.09 7.68 6.45
C SER A 14 -12.54 6.28 6.21
N ASP A 15 -12.65 5.76 4.98
CA ASP A 15 -12.18 4.42 4.67
C ASP A 15 -10.66 4.33 4.58
N ARG A 16 -9.96 5.45 4.45
CA ARG A 16 -8.50 5.47 4.38
C ARG A 16 -7.86 5.96 5.67
N ALA A 17 -8.62 6.71 6.48
CA ALA A 17 -8.10 7.27 7.72
C ALA A 17 -7.73 6.18 8.73
N ILE A 18 -8.27 4.97 8.58
CA ILE A 18 -7.98 3.88 9.49
C ILE A 18 -6.67 3.16 9.18
N ILE A 19 -6.02 3.51 8.07
CA ILE A 19 -4.76 2.87 7.70
C ILE A 19 -3.63 3.53 8.47
N LYS A 20 -2.96 2.76 9.31
CA LYS A 20 -1.88 3.29 10.14
C LYS A 20 -0.59 3.42 9.34
N GLU A 21 0.20 4.44 9.63
CA GLU A 21 1.48 4.64 8.96
C GLU A 21 2.40 3.44 9.15
N GLU A 22 2.37 2.82 10.33
CA GLU A 22 3.23 1.67 10.58
C GLU A 22 2.90 0.50 9.65
N TRP A 23 1.64 0.37 9.23
CA TRP A 23 1.25 -0.67 8.29
C TRP A 23 1.78 -0.36 6.89
N ILE A 24 1.78 0.92 6.52
CA ILE A 24 2.33 1.34 5.23
C ILE A 24 3.83 1.09 5.22
N PHE A 25 4.51 1.44 6.31
CA PHE A 25 5.94 1.22 6.44
C PHE A 25 6.28 -0.27 6.34
N GLN A 26 5.50 -1.11 7.03
CA GLN A 26 5.67 -2.55 6.96
C GLN A 26 5.54 -3.07 5.54
N THR A 27 4.54 -2.57 4.81
CA THR A 27 4.28 -3.02 3.45
C THR A 27 5.41 -2.62 2.51
N ILE A 28 5.98 -1.44 2.71
CA ILE A 28 7.09 -0.98 1.86
C ILE A 28 8.33 -1.81 2.11
N ASN A 29 8.61 -2.16 3.37
CA ASN A 29 9.86 -2.81 3.74
C ASN A 29 9.81 -4.33 3.72
N ASN A 30 8.64 -4.92 3.92
CA ASN A 30 8.47 -6.38 3.95
C ASN A 30 7.25 -6.82 3.16
N PRO A 31 7.21 -6.55 1.85
CA PRO A 31 6.04 -6.92 1.07
C PRO A 31 5.98 -8.42 0.79
N LEU A 32 4.77 -8.95 0.71
CA LEU A 32 4.54 -10.30 0.23
C LEU A 32 4.73 -10.37 -1.29
N ARG A 33 4.40 -9.28 -1.96
CA ARG A 33 4.50 -9.20 -3.41
C ARG A 33 4.80 -7.77 -3.80
N THR A 34 5.59 -7.63 -4.87
CA THR A 34 5.90 -6.32 -5.45
C THR A 34 5.70 -6.43 -6.95
N GLU A 35 4.98 -5.48 -7.54
CA GLU A 35 4.76 -5.42 -8.98
C GLU A 35 5.02 -4.01 -9.46
N VAL A 36 5.67 -3.89 -10.62
CA VAL A 36 5.90 -2.60 -11.25
C VAL A 36 4.88 -2.42 -12.36
N GLN A 37 4.12 -1.33 -12.32
CA GLN A 37 3.12 -1.05 -13.34
C GLN A 37 3.77 -0.48 -14.58
N THR A 38 3.02 -0.49 -15.69
CA THR A 38 3.54 0.03 -16.95
C THR A 38 3.92 1.49 -16.90
N ASP A 39 3.29 2.26 -16.00
CA ASP A 39 3.60 3.68 -15.84
C ASP A 39 4.75 3.92 -14.86
N GLY A 40 5.39 2.86 -14.37
CA GLY A 40 6.52 2.96 -13.46
C GLY A 40 6.15 2.95 -11.99
N ARG A 41 4.88 3.07 -11.66
CA ARG A 41 4.47 2.99 -10.27
C ARG A 41 4.65 1.58 -9.73
N ILE A 42 4.84 1.49 -8.42
CA ILE A 42 5.14 0.21 -7.78
C ILE A 42 4.02 -0.13 -6.81
N ARG A 43 3.48 -1.34 -6.95
CA ARG A 43 2.48 -1.86 -6.03
C ARG A 43 3.13 -2.84 -5.09
N LYS A 44 2.84 -2.70 -3.81
CA LYS A 44 3.32 -3.64 -2.80
C LYS A 44 2.16 -4.05 -1.92
N TRP A 45 2.15 -5.31 -1.51
CA TRP A 45 1.10 -5.86 -0.66
C TRP A 45 1.71 -6.50 0.57
N SER A 46 1.03 -6.39 1.70
CA SER A 46 1.38 -7.15 2.88
C SER A 46 0.10 -7.54 3.63
N TYR A 47 0.22 -8.53 4.50
CA TYR A 47 -0.91 -8.97 5.31
C TYR A 47 -0.85 -8.26 6.65
N ILE A 48 -1.95 -7.59 7.00
CA ILE A 48 -2.04 -6.88 8.27
C ILE A 48 -2.84 -7.77 9.22
N LYS A 49 -2.13 -8.55 10.02
CA LYS A 49 -2.79 -9.57 10.81
C LYS A 49 -3.66 -9.00 11.92
N GLU A 50 -3.41 -7.78 12.37
CA GLU A 50 -4.23 -7.14 13.39
C GLU A 50 -5.69 -7.03 12.96
N ILE A 51 -5.92 -6.91 11.66
CA ILE A 51 -7.28 -6.76 11.13
C ILE A 51 -7.63 -7.80 10.08
N GLY A 52 -6.71 -8.72 9.78
CA GLY A 52 -6.97 -9.80 8.84
C GLY A 52 -7.21 -9.36 7.41
N LYS A 53 -6.50 -8.35 6.95
CA LYS A 53 -6.68 -7.80 5.61
C LYS A 53 -5.33 -7.61 4.93
N TYR A 54 -5.37 -7.60 3.59
CA TYR A 54 -4.18 -7.28 2.81
C TYR A 54 -4.18 -5.80 2.47
N LEU A 55 -3.05 -5.15 2.72
CA LEU A 55 -2.88 -3.73 2.40
C LEU A 55 -2.10 -3.61 1.11
N ARG A 56 -2.64 -2.82 0.18
CA ARG A 56 -1.92 -2.48 -1.05
C ARG A 56 -1.41 -1.07 -0.91
N VAL A 57 -0.11 -0.88 -1.14
CA VAL A 57 0.51 0.45 -1.14
C VAL A 57 1.04 0.70 -2.54
N ILE A 58 0.73 1.87 -3.09
CA ILE A 58 1.20 2.26 -4.41
C ILE A 58 2.22 3.38 -4.24
N LEU A 59 3.42 3.13 -4.75
CA LEU A 59 4.52 4.08 -4.67
C LEU A 59 4.79 4.65 -6.05
N LEU A 60 5.37 5.85 -6.08
CA LEU A 60 5.85 6.41 -7.33
C LEU A 60 7.12 5.67 -7.76
N GLU A 61 7.65 6.05 -8.91
CA GLU A 61 8.80 5.37 -9.50
C GLU A 61 10.03 5.36 -8.59
N ASP A 62 10.13 6.34 -7.68
CA ASP A 62 11.26 6.41 -6.78
C ASP A 62 11.24 5.31 -5.72
N GLY A 63 10.15 4.57 -5.62
CA GLY A 63 10.03 3.50 -4.65
C GLY A 63 9.90 3.97 -3.22
N GLU A 64 9.71 5.27 -3.00
CA GLU A 64 9.66 5.86 -1.67
C GLU A 64 8.41 6.68 -1.42
N THR A 65 7.91 7.37 -2.45
CA THR A 65 6.79 8.29 -2.28
C THR A 65 5.48 7.54 -2.36
N VAL A 66 4.73 7.53 -1.28
CA VAL A 66 3.44 6.86 -1.22
C VAL A 66 2.41 7.68 -1.96
N HIS A 67 1.77 7.08 -2.97
CA HIS A 67 0.76 7.74 -3.78
C HIS A 67 -0.63 7.32 -3.39
N ASN A 68 -0.79 6.06 -2.94
CA ASN A 68 -2.11 5.58 -2.52
C ASN A 68 -1.91 4.36 -1.62
N ALA A 69 -2.91 4.06 -0.82
CA ALA A 69 -2.91 2.87 0.03
C ALA A 69 -4.36 2.51 0.33
N PHE A 70 -4.68 1.24 0.25
CA PHE A 70 -6.03 0.77 0.56
C PHE A 70 -6.02 -0.73 0.77
N PHE A 71 -7.06 -1.24 1.43
CA PHE A 71 -7.17 -2.68 1.64
C PHE A 71 -7.70 -3.32 0.35
N ASP A 72 -7.02 -4.38 -0.06
CA ASP A 72 -7.29 -5.02 -1.35
C ASP A 72 -7.95 -6.37 -1.12
N ARG A 73 -9.26 -6.44 -1.32
CA ARG A 73 -10.01 -7.66 -1.10
C ARG A 73 -9.77 -8.71 -2.17
N SER A 74 -9.28 -8.29 -3.31
CA SER A 74 -9.07 -9.21 -4.44
C SER A 74 -7.70 -9.85 -4.42
N PHE A 75 -6.81 -9.38 -3.56
CA PHE A 75 -5.46 -9.93 -3.50
C PHE A 75 -5.48 -11.33 -2.91
N LYS A 76 -4.76 -12.24 -3.54
CA LYS A 76 -4.59 -13.59 -3.04
C LYS A 76 -3.12 -13.95 -3.12
N GLU A 77 -2.62 -14.57 -2.05
CA GLU A 77 -1.26 -15.08 -2.08
C GLU A 77 -1.24 -16.26 -3.04
N GLU A 78 -0.18 -16.34 -3.83
CA GLU A 78 -0.04 -17.46 -4.73
C GLU A 78 0.18 -18.73 -3.96
N GLU A 79 -0.49 -19.79 -4.40
CA GLU A 79 -0.27 -21.12 -3.86
C GLU A 79 0.49 -21.95 -4.87
N LYS A 80 1.38 -22.72 -4.37
CA LYS A 80 2.22 -23.54 -5.23
C LYS A 80 1.82 -24.98 -5.22
#